data_e480b0a7d253d482ea8e9da0188e3a64
#
_entry.id   e480b0a7d253d482ea8e9da0188e3a64
#
_cell.length_a   1.000
_cell.length_b   1.000
_cell.length_c   1.000
_cell.angle_alpha   90.00
_cell.angle_beta   90.00
_cell.angle_gamma   90.00
#
_symmetry.space_group_name_H-M   'P 1'
#
loop_
_entity.id
_entity.type
_entity.pdbx_description
1 polymer ?
#
loop_
_entity_poly.entity_id
_entity_poly.type
_entity_poly.pdbx_seq_one_letter_code
_entity_poly.pdbx_strand_id
1 'polypeptide(L)'
;RYEWYLDDSSVPVSTEKDYIFMRTQPGDCSLRLTVTNEDGTAEKTVAVHVVDVIPVRIAFIPSSYLADPLVRSVSLGRTLFLRPQVSDAVGPEYAWYVNGVLQEDATQRMFAFTPEKEGEYEVTFRVTDTDESPAAPLSRHITRASSKRITEKTLRVTCYERESERVITTTGQPA
;
A
#
# COMPACT_ATOMS: atom_id res chain seq x y z
N ARG A 1 17.98 -30.39 -22.79
CA ARG A 1 18.87 -29.94 -21.75
C ARG A 1 18.38 -28.59 -21.24
N TYR A 2 18.37 -28.37 -19.92
CA TYR A 2 18.05 -27.10 -19.27
C TYR A 2 19.33 -26.62 -18.59
N GLU A 3 19.57 -25.28 -18.62
CA GLU A 3 20.69 -24.65 -17.95
C GLU A 3 20.24 -23.27 -17.41
N TRP A 4 20.32 -23.12 -16.10
CA TRP A 4 19.98 -21.87 -15.41
C TRP A 4 21.26 -21.13 -15.04
N TYR A 5 21.28 -19.85 -15.30
CA TYR A 5 22.42 -18.97 -15.02
C TYR A 5 21.98 -17.79 -14.18
N LEU A 6 22.80 -17.37 -13.25
CA LEU A 6 22.60 -16.19 -12.43
C LEU A 6 23.57 -15.09 -12.87
N ASP A 7 23.02 -13.91 -13.12
CA ASP A 7 23.73 -12.75 -13.63
C ASP A 7 24.53 -13.11 -14.93
N ASP A 8 25.70 -12.58 -15.12
CA ASP A 8 26.56 -12.84 -16.29
C ASP A 8 27.42 -14.10 -16.13
N SER A 9 27.09 -14.98 -15.21
CA SER A 9 27.82 -16.23 -15.00
C SER A 9 27.81 -17.09 -16.26
N SER A 10 28.94 -17.67 -16.61
CA SER A 10 29.08 -18.71 -17.65
C SER A 10 28.90 -20.13 -17.10
N VAL A 11 28.79 -20.27 -15.75
CA VAL A 11 28.59 -21.56 -15.09
C VAL A 11 27.13 -21.67 -14.69
N PRO A 12 26.41 -22.72 -15.11
CA PRO A 12 25.01 -22.88 -14.72
C PRO A 12 24.87 -23.16 -13.22
N VAL A 13 23.88 -22.53 -12.59
CA VAL A 13 23.52 -22.76 -11.18
C VAL A 13 22.60 -23.96 -11.00
N SER A 14 21.94 -24.42 -12.08
CA SER A 14 21.13 -25.63 -12.12
C SER A 14 21.00 -26.14 -13.56
N THR A 15 20.83 -27.45 -13.71
CA THR A 15 20.53 -28.12 -14.99
C THR A 15 19.16 -28.83 -14.96
N GLU A 16 18.41 -28.66 -13.89
CA GLU A 16 17.09 -29.24 -13.74
C GLU A 16 16.06 -28.44 -14.53
N LYS A 17 14.93 -29.10 -14.86
CA LYS A 17 13.83 -28.44 -15.55
C LYS A 17 13.25 -27.29 -14.71
N ASP A 18 13.16 -27.49 -13.40
CA ASP A 18 12.63 -26.52 -12.45
C ASP A 18 13.77 -26.04 -11.54
N TYR A 19 13.89 -24.73 -11.39
CA TYR A 19 14.89 -24.12 -10.53
C TYR A 19 14.23 -23.25 -9.46
N ILE A 20 14.57 -23.50 -8.20
CA ILE A 20 14.11 -22.67 -7.08
C ILE A 20 15.18 -21.60 -6.83
N PHE A 21 14.88 -20.38 -7.25
CA PHE A 21 15.74 -19.24 -7.01
C PHE A 21 15.67 -18.80 -5.55
N MET A 22 16.85 -18.68 -4.91
CA MET A 22 16.99 -18.15 -3.55
C MET A 22 18.16 -17.18 -3.51
N ARG A 23 17.92 -16.00 -3.00
CA ARG A 23 18.94 -14.98 -2.72
C ARG A 23 18.68 -14.35 -1.36
N THR A 24 19.69 -14.25 -0.53
CA THR A 24 19.61 -13.69 0.83
C THR A 24 19.96 -12.22 0.91
N GLN A 25 20.60 -11.68 -0.14
CA GLN A 25 20.99 -10.27 -0.19
C GLN A 25 20.08 -9.51 -1.15
N PRO A 26 19.57 -8.34 -0.73
CA PRO A 26 18.80 -7.45 -1.59
C PRO A 26 19.63 -6.95 -2.78
N GLY A 27 18.97 -6.56 -3.83
CA GLY A 27 19.58 -5.99 -5.03
C GLY A 27 19.05 -6.60 -6.31
N ASP A 28 19.50 -6.06 -7.42
CA ASP A 28 19.15 -6.53 -8.75
C ASP A 28 19.99 -7.74 -9.15
N CYS A 29 19.37 -8.65 -9.87
CA CYS A 29 20.03 -9.77 -10.53
C CYS A 29 19.24 -10.18 -11.77
N SER A 30 19.86 -10.98 -12.62
CA SER A 30 19.22 -11.58 -13.77
C SER A 30 19.25 -13.10 -13.67
N LEU A 31 18.16 -13.74 -14.05
CA LEU A 31 18.06 -15.19 -14.14
C LEU A 31 17.85 -15.55 -15.61
N ARG A 32 18.78 -16.30 -16.18
CA ARG A 32 18.75 -16.73 -17.58
C ARG A 32 18.56 -18.24 -17.65
N LEU A 33 17.56 -18.66 -18.43
CA LEU A 33 17.35 -20.07 -18.78
C LEU A 33 17.73 -20.29 -20.24
N THR A 34 18.55 -21.29 -20.48
CA THR A 34 18.84 -21.82 -21.81
C THR A 34 18.28 -23.24 -21.93
N VAL A 35 17.50 -23.47 -22.97
CA VAL A 35 16.93 -24.79 -23.28
C VAL A 35 17.45 -25.25 -24.64
N THR A 36 18.03 -26.44 -24.69
CA THR A 36 18.57 -27.02 -25.90
C THR A 36 17.96 -28.38 -26.17
N ASN A 37 17.53 -28.62 -27.41
CA ASN A 37 17.10 -29.90 -27.93
C ASN A 37 17.77 -30.19 -29.30
N GLU A 38 17.31 -31.20 -30.02
CA GLU A 38 17.85 -31.60 -31.34
C GLU A 38 17.58 -30.51 -32.41
N ASP A 39 16.53 -29.70 -32.26
CA ASP A 39 16.14 -28.68 -33.23
C ASP A 39 16.84 -27.35 -32.99
N GLY A 40 17.47 -27.13 -31.81
CA GLY A 40 18.18 -25.88 -31.52
C GLY A 40 18.18 -25.48 -30.04
N THR A 41 18.50 -24.20 -29.84
CA THR A 41 18.61 -23.58 -28.51
C THR A 41 17.73 -22.36 -28.43
N ALA A 42 17.00 -22.26 -27.33
CA ALA A 42 16.22 -21.08 -26.95
C ALA A 42 16.68 -20.52 -25.60
N GLU A 43 16.61 -19.21 -25.46
CA GLU A 43 17.06 -18.52 -24.26
C GLU A 43 15.99 -17.52 -23.78
N LYS A 44 15.84 -17.39 -22.47
CA LYS A 44 15.01 -16.37 -21.82
C LYS A 44 15.71 -15.82 -20.60
N THR A 45 15.79 -14.50 -20.51
CA THR A 45 16.30 -13.79 -19.32
C THR A 45 15.17 -13.06 -18.62
N VAL A 46 15.19 -13.12 -17.29
CA VAL A 46 14.26 -12.40 -16.40
C VAL A 46 15.07 -11.55 -15.44
N ALA A 47 14.77 -10.26 -15.36
CA ALA A 47 15.31 -9.40 -14.32
C ALA A 47 14.55 -9.66 -13.01
N VAL A 48 15.31 -9.83 -11.93
CA VAL A 48 14.77 -10.07 -10.59
C VAL A 48 15.29 -9.00 -9.65
N HIS A 49 14.37 -8.27 -9.01
CA HIS A 49 14.69 -7.32 -7.97
C HIS A 49 14.41 -7.95 -6.60
N VAL A 50 15.45 -8.25 -5.84
CA VAL A 50 15.35 -8.82 -4.50
C VAL A 50 15.29 -7.68 -3.49
N VAL A 51 14.19 -7.60 -2.76
CA VAL A 51 13.98 -6.63 -1.69
C VAL A 51 14.19 -7.26 -0.33
N ASP A 52 14.74 -6.52 0.61
CA ASP A 52 14.93 -6.99 1.98
C ASP A 52 13.59 -7.15 2.70
N VAL A 53 12.70 -6.19 2.47
CA VAL A 53 11.34 -6.17 3.04
C VAL A 53 10.36 -5.71 1.97
N ILE A 54 9.25 -6.44 1.79
CA ILE A 54 8.14 -5.96 0.94
C ILE A 54 7.45 -4.82 1.70
N PRO A 55 7.42 -3.59 1.17
CA PRO A 55 6.78 -2.48 1.87
C PRO A 55 5.28 -2.66 1.95
N VAL A 56 4.69 -2.39 3.10
CA VAL A 56 3.23 -2.27 3.24
C VAL A 56 2.73 -1.13 2.37
N ARG A 57 1.67 -1.36 1.62
CA ARG A 57 1.07 -0.35 0.73
C ARG A 57 -0.26 0.12 1.28
N ILE A 58 -0.44 1.43 1.26
CA ILE A 58 -1.70 2.08 1.63
C ILE A 58 -2.23 2.84 0.41
N ALA A 59 -3.48 2.57 0.03
CA ALA A 59 -4.18 3.28 -1.04
C ALA A 59 -5.55 3.77 -0.56
N PHE A 60 -5.92 4.98 -0.96
CA PHE A 60 -7.27 5.49 -0.83
C PHE A 60 -7.95 5.48 -2.19
N ILE A 61 -9.19 4.99 -2.24
CA ILE A 61 -9.97 5.02 -3.49
C ILE A 61 -10.33 6.48 -3.78
N PRO A 62 -10.08 6.98 -5.00
CA PRO A 62 -10.50 8.33 -5.39
C PRO A 62 -12.00 8.52 -5.18
N SER A 63 -12.39 9.70 -4.74
CA SER A 63 -13.80 10.11 -4.84
C SER A 63 -14.17 10.34 -6.29
N SER A 64 -15.36 9.97 -6.70
CA SER A 64 -15.84 10.17 -8.09
C SER A 64 -15.78 11.62 -8.57
N TYR A 65 -15.63 12.57 -7.65
CA TYR A 65 -15.60 14.02 -7.93
C TYR A 65 -14.21 14.66 -7.78
N LEU A 66 -13.24 13.95 -7.20
CA LEU A 66 -11.90 14.48 -6.97
C LEU A 66 -10.86 13.58 -7.63
N ALA A 67 -10.04 14.18 -8.48
CA ALA A 67 -8.98 13.46 -9.19
C ALA A 67 -7.87 12.98 -8.24
N ASP A 68 -7.61 13.73 -7.15
CA ASP A 68 -6.60 13.36 -6.16
C ASP A 68 -7.19 12.44 -5.09
N PRO A 69 -6.71 11.19 -4.96
CA PRO A 69 -7.17 10.26 -3.95
C PRO A 69 -6.81 10.67 -2.51
N LEU A 70 -5.95 11.66 -2.32
CA LEU A 70 -5.51 12.15 -1.02
C LEU A 70 -6.19 13.45 -0.58
N VAL A 71 -7.10 13.98 -1.38
CA VAL A 71 -7.89 15.17 -1.05
C VAL A 71 -9.33 14.77 -0.79
N ARG A 72 -9.93 15.32 0.26
CA ARG A 72 -11.34 15.15 0.63
C ARG A 72 -11.93 16.47 1.05
N SER A 73 -13.25 16.53 0.97
CA SER A 73 -14.03 17.65 1.53
C SER A 73 -15.23 17.12 2.30
N VAL A 74 -15.62 17.83 3.33
CA VAL A 74 -16.75 17.48 4.18
C VAL A 74 -17.39 18.75 4.71
N SER A 75 -18.73 18.76 4.85
CA SER A 75 -19.44 19.87 5.48
C SER A 75 -19.33 19.77 7.00
N LEU A 76 -19.28 20.90 7.67
CA LEU A 76 -19.25 20.99 9.13
C LEU A 76 -20.38 20.16 9.76
N GLY A 77 -20.05 19.39 10.80
CA GLY A 77 -20.98 18.50 11.50
C GLY A 77 -21.36 17.23 10.72
N ARG A 78 -20.81 17.01 9.52
CA ARG A 78 -20.99 15.76 8.78
C ARG A 78 -19.82 14.81 8.98
N THR A 79 -20.12 13.52 9.01
CA THR A 79 -19.09 12.48 9.14
C THR A 79 -18.55 12.05 7.80
N LEU A 80 -17.24 12.10 7.65
CA LEU A 80 -16.49 11.53 6.52
C LEU A 80 -15.97 10.14 6.90
N PHE A 81 -16.34 9.11 6.14
CA PHE A 81 -15.83 7.76 6.35
C PHE A 81 -14.59 7.52 5.49
N LEU A 82 -13.46 7.32 6.12
CA LEU A 82 -12.18 7.02 5.48
C LEU A 82 -11.93 5.50 5.51
N ARG A 83 -11.71 4.90 4.33
CA ARG A 83 -11.58 3.45 4.15
C ARG A 83 -10.37 3.13 3.28
N PRO A 84 -9.15 3.17 3.82
CA PRO A 84 -7.97 2.81 3.06
C PRO A 84 -7.95 1.33 2.70
N GLN A 85 -7.33 1.01 1.57
CA GLN A 85 -6.91 -0.33 1.24
C GLN A 85 -5.47 -0.53 1.73
N VAL A 86 -5.21 -1.68 2.34
CA VAL A 86 -3.88 -2.07 2.82
C VAL A 86 -3.53 -3.39 2.15
N SER A 87 -2.34 -3.47 1.57
CA SER A 87 -1.79 -4.71 1.01
C SER A 87 -0.36 -4.94 1.51
N ASP A 88 0.09 -6.17 1.36
CA ASP A 88 1.43 -6.62 1.75
C ASP A 88 1.72 -6.51 3.28
N ALA A 89 0.66 -6.54 4.10
CA ALA A 89 0.71 -6.61 5.56
C ALA A 89 0.22 -7.99 6.05
N VAL A 90 0.83 -8.51 7.11
CA VAL A 90 0.55 -9.85 7.65
C VAL A 90 -0.30 -9.78 8.92
N GLY A 91 0.05 -8.91 9.86
CA GLY A 91 -0.66 -8.70 11.13
C GLY A 91 -0.73 -7.21 11.46
N PRO A 92 -1.41 -6.41 10.62
CA PRO A 92 -1.34 -4.97 10.74
C PRO A 92 -2.13 -4.45 11.94
N GLU A 93 -1.50 -3.56 12.69
CA GLU A 93 -2.15 -2.66 13.64
C GLU A 93 -2.37 -1.31 12.98
N TYR A 94 -3.50 -0.67 13.30
CA TYR A 94 -3.89 0.60 12.69
C TYR A 94 -3.97 1.71 13.72
N ALA A 95 -3.57 2.91 13.30
CA ALA A 95 -3.75 4.13 14.08
C ALA A 95 -4.09 5.31 13.17
N TRP A 96 -4.90 6.21 13.67
CA TRP A 96 -5.30 7.43 12.98
C TRP A 96 -4.86 8.65 13.76
N TYR A 97 -4.45 9.67 13.04
CA TYR A 97 -4.03 10.96 13.59
C TYR A 97 -4.80 12.07 12.88
N VAL A 98 -5.23 13.07 13.62
CA VAL A 98 -5.82 14.31 13.09
C VAL A 98 -4.91 15.46 13.51
N ASN A 99 -4.37 16.20 12.55
CA ASN A 99 -3.40 17.27 12.79
C ASN A 99 -2.24 16.83 13.70
N GLY A 100 -1.75 15.61 13.51
CA GLY A 100 -0.66 15.02 14.29
C GLY A 100 -1.08 14.45 15.65
N VAL A 101 -2.34 14.59 16.07
CA VAL A 101 -2.85 14.08 17.36
C VAL A 101 -3.46 12.68 17.15
N LEU A 102 -2.98 11.70 17.94
CA LEU A 102 -3.50 10.34 17.91
C LEU A 102 -4.97 10.30 18.32
N GLN A 103 -5.75 9.56 17.56
CA GLN A 103 -7.15 9.24 17.88
C GLN A 103 -7.18 7.88 18.58
N GLU A 104 -7.22 7.88 19.93
CA GLU A 104 -6.99 6.69 20.77
C GLU A 104 -7.97 5.54 20.46
N ASP A 105 -9.24 5.86 20.18
CA ASP A 105 -10.27 4.86 19.88
C ASP A 105 -10.28 4.40 18.40
N ALA A 106 -9.48 5.02 17.54
CA ALA A 106 -9.45 4.76 16.10
C ALA A 106 -8.40 3.68 15.75
N THR A 107 -8.62 2.45 16.20
CA THR A 107 -7.72 1.29 15.99
C THR A 107 -8.15 0.41 14.83
N GLN A 108 -9.21 0.78 14.12
CA GLN A 108 -9.73 0.03 12.97
C GLN A 108 -9.24 0.64 11.66
N ARG A 109 -9.26 -0.17 10.59
CA ARG A 109 -8.93 0.30 9.24
C ARG A 109 -9.85 1.43 8.75
N MET A 110 -11.10 1.40 9.16
CA MET A 110 -12.06 2.46 8.86
C MET A 110 -12.05 3.51 9.96
N PHE A 111 -12.03 4.79 9.57
CA PHE A 111 -12.13 5.92 10.48
C PHE A 111 -13.31 6.81 10.10
N ALA A 112 -14.12 7.19 11.10
CA ALA A 112 -15.23 8.11 10.97
C ALA A 112 -14.79 9.48 11.50
N PHE A 113 -14.45 10.39 10.60
CA PHE A 113 -13.98 11.73 10.93
C PHE A 113 -15.12 12.74 10.87
N THR A 114 -15.40 13.42 11.97
CA THR A 114 -16.40 14.50 12.06
C THR A 114 -15.70 15.77 12.54
N PRO A 115 -15.44 16.74 11.65
CA PRO A 115 -14.80 17.98 12.05
C PRO A 115 -15.73 18.86 12.87
N GLU A 116 -15.19 19.48 13.91
CA GLU A 116 -15.91 20.39 14.81
C GLU A 116 -15.83 21.86 14.37
N LYS A 117 -14.91 22.19 13.48
CA LYS A 117 -14.66 23.54 12.98
C LYS A 117 -14.37 23.50 11.48
N GLU A 118 -14.59 24.62 10.82
CA GLU A 118 -14.15 24.83 9.46
C GLU A 118 -12.61 24.89 9.37
N GLY A 119 -12.07 24.56 8.23
CA GLY A 119 -10.65 24.66 7.93
C GLY A 119 -10.08 23.42 7.29
N GLU A 120 -8.76 23.41 7.24
CA GLU A 120 -7.96 22.31 6.67
C GLU A 120 -7.50 21.38 7.80
N TYR A 121 -7.62 20.08 7.54
CA TYR A 121 -7.19 19.02 8.44
C TYR A 121 -6.23 18.08 7.70
N GLU A 122 -5.17 17.68 8.40
CA GLU A 122 -4.33 16.56 7.99
C GLU A 122 -4.77 15.31 8.73
N VAL A 123 -5.28 14.32 8.00
CA VAL A 123 -5.69 13.03 8.56
C VAL A 123 -4.72 11.96 8.11
N THR A 124 -3.92 11.45 9.04
CA THR A 124 -2.89 10.45 8.76
C THR A 124 -3.34 9.08 9.22
N PHE A 125 -3.27 8.12 8.33
CA PHE A 125 -3.44 6.70 8.61
C PHE A 125 -2.09 6.03 8.71
N ARG A 126 -1.83 5.37 9.83
CA ARG A 126 -0.61 4.60 10.10
C ARG A 126 -0.94 3.12 10.15
N VAL A 127 -0.14 2.34 9.47
CA VAL A 127 -0.11 0.88 9.55
C VAL A 127 1.20 0.47 10.19
N THR A 128 1.13 -0.24 11.29
CA THR A 128 2.25 -0.91 11.91
C THR A 128 2.08 -2.40 11.70
N ASP A 129 3.03 -3.02 11.03
CA ASP A 129 2.98 -4.44 10.72
C ASP A 129 4.23 -5.12 11.25
N THR A 130 4.05 -6.19 11.99
CA THR A 130 5.13 -7.06 12.41
C THR A 130 5.19 -8.22 11.43
N ASP A 131 6.27 -8.30 10.66
CA ASP A 131 6.48 -9.42 9.75
C ASP A 131 6.83 -10.69 10.55
N GLU A 132 5.84 -11.21 11.23
CA GLU A 132 5.87 -12.54 11.86
C GLU A 132 5.36 -13.61 10.88
N SER A 133 5.45 -13.34 9.55
CA SER A 133 5.05 -14.32 8.58
C SER A 133 5.82 -15.61 8.86
N PRO A 134 5.12 -16.71 9.21
CA PRO A 134 5.76 -18.00 9.20
C PRO A 134 6.29 -18.17 7.79
N ALA A 135 7.62 -18.27 7.66
CA ALA A 135 8.24 -18.52 6.36
C ALA A 135 7.44 -19.58 5.66
N ALA A 136 6.95 -19.25 4.44
CA ALA A 136 6.22 -20.22 3.64
C ALA A 136 6.98 -21.56 3.71
N PRO A 137 6.29 -22.72 3.83
CA PRO A 137 6.90 -24.00 4.21
C PRO A 137 8.03 -24.52 3.29
N LEU A 138 8.45 -23.72 2.33
CA LEU A 138 9.52 -24.02 1.37
C LEU A 138 10.92 -23.54 1.82
N SER A 139 11.05 -22.83 2.94
CA SER A 139 12.38 -22.37 3.40
C SER A 139 12.58 -22.68 4.87
N ARG A 140 13.24 -23.81 5.16
CA ARG A 140 13.59 -24.25 6.53
C ARG A 140 14.74 -23.47 7.17
N HIS A 141 15.30 -22.45 6.54
CA HIS A 141 16.54 -21.80 7.00
C HIS A 141 16.61 -20.27 6.86
N ILE A 142 15.51 -19.56 6.69
CA ILE A 142 15.53 -18.10 6.77
C ILE A 142 14.97 -17.70 8.13
N THR A 143 15.84 -17.50 9.10
CA THR A 143 15.50 -16.76 10.32
C THR A 143 15.43 -15.28 9.90
N ARG A 144 14.26 -14.81 9.52
CA ARG A 144 14.01 -13.39 9.36
C ARG A 144 13.98 -12.75 10.74
N ALA A 145 14.82 -11.75 10.96
CA ALA A 145 14.63 -10.87 12.10
C ALA A 145 13.23 -10.24 11.95
N SER A 146 12.40 -10.39 12.98
CA SER A 146 11.10 -9.71 13.05
C SER A 146 11.34 -8.20 12.93
N SER A 147 11.02 -7.62 11.78
CA SER A 147 11.17 -6.18 11.56
C SER A 147 9.80 -5.52 11.63
N LYS A 148 9.63 -4.65 12.60
CA LYS A 148 8.46 -3.79 12.68
C LYS A 148 8.47 -2.82 11.50
N ARG A 149 7.47 -2.91 10.61
CA ARG A 149 7.29 -2.04 9.45
C ARG A 149 6.24 -0.98 9.78
N ILE A 150 6.56 0.28 9.58
CA ILE A 150 5.62 1.39 9.77
C ILE A 150 5.45 2.08 8.43
N THR A 151 4.21 2.21 8.00
CA THR A 151 3.84 2.94 6.77
C THR A 151 2.73 3.91 7.09
N GLU A 152 2.84 5.11 6.58
CA GLU A 152 1.86 6.18 6.79
C GLU A 152 1.36 6.74 5.46
N LYS A 153 0.11 7.20 5.47
CA LYS A 153 -0.48 7.93 4.36
C LYS A 153 -1.37 9.05 4.91
N THR A 154 -1.09 10.28 4.50
CA THR A 154 -1.81 11.47 4.93
C THR A 154 -2.77 11.95 3.85
N LEU A 155 -4.00 12.27 4.28
CA LEU A 155 -5.01 12.95 3.47
C LEU A 155 -5.14 14.39 3.94
N ARG A 156 -5.44 15.28 2.99
CA ARG A 156 -5.90 16.63 3.27
C ARG A 156 -7.43 16.67 3.21
N VAL A 157 -8.06 17.14 4.28
CA VAL A 157 -9.51 17.23 4.39
C VAL A 157 -9.90 18.69 4.61
N THR A 158 -10.66 19.26 3.68
CA THR A 158 -11.23 20.61 3.82
C THR A 158 -12.62 20.51 4.42
N CYS A 159 -12.84 21.14 5.57
CA CYS A 159 -14.14 21.31 6.17
C CYS A 159 -14.70 22.70 5.86
N TYR A 160 -15.92 22.76 5.35
CA TYR A 160 -16.60 23.99 5.01
C TYR A 160 -18.00 24.03 5.62
N GLU A 161 -18.48 25.22 5.97
CA GLU A 161 -19.88 25.42 6.32
C GLU A 161 -20.75 25.30 5.08
N ARG A 162 -21.78 24.50 5.13
CA ARG A 162 -22.80 24.49 4.08
C ARG A 162 -23.60 25.77 4.21
N GLU A 163 -23.52 26.67 3.23
CA GLU A 163 -24.50 27.77 3.15
C GLU A 163 -25.90 27.17 3.21
N SER A 164 -26.62 27.43 4.33
CA SER A 164 -28.02 27.12 4.40
C SER A 164 -28.70 27.87 3.28
N GLU A 165 -29.49 27.16 2.46
CA GLU A 165 -30.32 27.77 1.42
C GLU A 165 -31.01 28.99 2.02
N ARG A 166 -30.62 30.18 1.59
CA ARG A 166 -31.40 31.40 1.89
C ARG A 166 -32.78 31.16 1.31
N VAL A 167 -33.73 30.90 2.16
CA VAL A 167 -35.15 30.97 1.79
C VAL A 167 -35.38 32.41 1.36
N ILE A 168 -35.41 32.66 0.05
CA ILE A 168 -35.85 33.93 -0.50
C ILE A 168 -37.37 33.96 -0.25
N THR A 169 -37.79 34.47 0.89
CA THR A 169 -39.17 34.88 1.13
C THR A 169 -39.39 36.10 0.23
N THR A 170 -39.86 35.89 -0.99
CA THR A 170 -40.49 36.93 -1.79
C THR A 170 -41.77 37.33 -1.03
N THR A 171 -41.71 38.37 -0.21
CA THR A 171 -42.85 39.07 0.25
C THR A 171 -43.47 39.77 -0.97
N GLY A 172 -44.46 39.11 -1.59
CA GLY A 172 -45.31 39.72 -2.56
C GLY A 172 -46.10 40.85 -1.91
N GLN A 173 -45.81 42.08 -2.30
CA GLN A 173 -46.61 43.22 -1.95
C GLN A 173 -47.84 43.21 -2.88
N PRO A 174 -49.07 43.18 -2.36
CA PRO A 174 -50.24 43.37 -3.20
C PRO A 174 -50.39 44.86 -3.51
N ALA A 175 -50.76 45.14 -4.76
CA ALA A 175 -51.15 46.47 -5.24
C ALA A 175 -52.48 46.93 -4.65
#